data_523795abc5a5c9c589ba7ae575f3e9aa
#
_entry.id   523795abc5a5c9c589ba7ae575f3e9aa
#
_cell.length_a   1.000
_cell.length_b   1.000
_cell.length_c   1.000
_cell.angle_alpha   90.00
_cell.angle_beta   90.00
_cell.angle_gamma   90.00
#
_symmetry.space_group_name_H-M   'P 1'
#
loop_
_entity.id
_entity.type
_entity.pdbx_description
1 polymer ?
#
loop_
_entity_poly.entity_id
_entity_poly.type
_entity_poly.pdbx_seq_one_letter_code
_entity_poly.pdbx_strand_id
1 'polypeptide(L)'
;MEKNKREPVHESYEMASGPIAYNMTNDYMFRAILQKNEFVLRGLIGALLHLDQADIKSVEITNPIILGEQIENKQFVLDINITLNNNICLNLELQVINRTNWQDRSLIYLCRMFDRLQRGEDYAESGCAIHIGILDFTLFEEVPEFYACYKMLNVKNHHVFNEKFVLNVLDLKRIDLATEEDRRYEIDCWARMFKAGTWEELRMIAEKNKYMSEAAMAMYELNADEIIRQQCMAREEYNRYEKMIAQK
;
A
#
# COMPACT_ATOMS: atom_id res chain seq x y z
N MET A 1 49.14 -11.60 19.31
CA MET A 1 47.78 -11.99 19.70
C MET A 1 46.82 -10.99 19.11
N GLU A 2 46.38 -11.23 17.87
CA GLU A 2 45.36 -10.43 17.19
C GLU A 2 44.00 -10.81 17.77
N LYS A 3 43.34 -9.85 18.39
CA LYS A 3 41.94 -9.97 18.80
C LYS A 3 41.08 -9.93 17.53
N ASN A 4 40.62 -11.10 17.16
CA ASN A 4 39.56 -11.27 16.17
C ASN A 4 38.32 -10.49 16.66
N LYS A 5 38.13 -9.25 16.22
CA LYS A 5 36.87 -8.54 16.38
C LYS A 5 35.85 -9.25 15.46
N ARG A 6 35.04 -10.12 16.04
CA ARG A 6 33.83 -10.59 15.37
C ARG A 6 33.01 -9.33 15.09
N GLU A 7 32.79 -9.05 13.83
CA GLU A 7 31.78 -8.09 13.43
C GLU A 7 30.44 -8.52 14.05
N PRO A 8 29.64 -7.60 14.58
CA PRO A 8 28.31 -7.95 15.09
C PRO A 8 27.55 -8.62 13.96
N VAL A 9 27.07 -9.83 14.18
CA VAL A 9 26.11 -10.48 13.29
C VAL A 9 24.91 -9.56 13.27
N HIS A 10 24.70 -8.84 12.18
CA HIS A 10 23.49 -8.06 11.98
C HIS A 10 22.33 -9.07 11.96
N GLU A 11 21.55 -9.09 13.03
CA GLU A 11 20.30 -9.82 13.04
C GLU A 11 19.46 -9.32 11.87
N SER A 12 18.98 -10.22 11.02
CA SER A 12 18.21 -9.91 9.83
C SER A 12 17.00 -10.84 9.73
N TYR A 13 16.02 -10.46 8.91
CA TYR A 13 14.84 -11.31 8.65
C TYR A 13 15.23 -12.72 8.13
N GLU A 14 16.43 -12.87 7.57
CA GLU A 14 16.94 -14.14 7.06
C GLU A 14 17.14 -15.18 8.17
N MET A 15 17.47 -14.73 9.38
CA MET A 15 17.68 -15.57 10.57
C MET A 15 16.43 -15.67 11.45
N ALA A 16 15.43 -14.82 11.22
CA ALA A 16 14.21 -14.82 11.99
C ALA A 16 13.34 -16.05 11.69
N SER A 17 12.57 -16.51 12.66
CA SER A 17 11.66 -17.65 12.52
C SER A 17 10.37 -17.46 13.30
N GLY A 18 9.32 -18.17 12.86
CA GLY A 18 8.02 -18.13 13.50
C GLY A 18 7.15 -16.94 13.07
N PRO A 19 6.11 -16.63 13.85
CA PRO A 19 5.10 -15.64 13.44
C PRO A 19 5.66 -14.20 13.42
N ILE A 20 5.23 -13.43 12.41
CA ILE A 20 5.45 -11.99 12.34
C ILE A 20 4.43 -11.32 13.27
N ALA A 21 4.88 -10.46 14.18
CA ALA A 21 3.99 -9.77 15.10
C ALA A 21 3.03 -8.81 14.36
N TYR A 22 3.56 -7.99 13.47
CA TYR A 22 2.79 -7.04 12.66
C TYR A 22 3.29 -7.08 11.21
N ASN A 23 2.45 -7.56 10.30
CA ASN A 23 2.73 -7.56 8.87
C ASN A 23 2.12 -6.33 8.18
N MET A 24 2.21 -6.26 6.85
CA MET A 24 1.73 -5.11 6.08
C MET A 24 0.19 -4.97 6.04
N THR A 25 -0.59 -5.92 6.57
CA THR A 25 -2.05 -5.71 6.77
C THR A 25 -2.36 -4.84 7.99
N ASN A 26 -1.38 -4.58 8.86
CA ASN A 26 -1.47 -3.50 9.83
C ASN A 26 -1.15 -2.19 9.11
N ASP A 27 -2.11 -1.29 9.01
CA ASP A 27 -2.00 -0.06 8.22
C ASP A 27 -0.95 0.93 8.75
N TYR A 28 -0.64 0.89 10.04
CA TYR A 28 0.49 1.64 10.60
C TYR A 28 1.83 1.05 10.14
N MET A 29 1.99 -0.28 10.21
CA MET A 29 3.19 -0.97 9.72
C MET A 29 3.39 -0.70 8.23
N PHE A 30 2.34 -0.84 7.43
CA PHE A 30 2.36 -0.56 5.99
C PHE A 30 2.88 0.85 5.70
N ARG A 31 2.28 1.85 6.36
CA ARG A 31 2.70 3.24 6.21
C ARG A 31 4.14 3.46 6.66
N ALA A 32 4.54 2.88 7.80
CA ALA A 32 5.88 3.02 8.34
C ALA A 32 6.96 2.46 7.38
N ILE A 33 6.70 1.30 6.76
CA ILE A 33 7.59 0.69 5.77
C ILE A 33 7.77 1.62 4.57
N LEU A 34 6.68 2.09 3.97
CA LEU A 34 6.73 2.92 2.77
C LEU A 34 7.34 4.30 3.03
N GLN A 35 7.10 4.87 4.20
CA GLN A 35 7.68 6.15 4.57
C GLN A 35 9.17 6.07 4.94
N LYS A 36 9.60 4.95 5.51
CA LYS A 36 11.01 4.71 5.88
C LYS A 36 11.86 4.38 4.66
N ASN A 37 11.31 3.71 3.66
CA ASN A 37 12.08 3.19 2.52
C ASN A 37 11.43 3.59 1.17
N GLU A 38 11.96 4.68 0.57
CA GLU A 38 11.51 5.17 -0.75
C GLU A 38 11.68 4.11 -1.84
N PHE A 39 12.72 3.26 -1.77
CA PHE A 39 12.94 2.22 -2.76
C PHE A 39 11.79 1.19 -2.74
N VAL A 40 11.32 0.80 -1.56
CA VAL A 40 10.14 -0.08 -1.39
C VAL A 40 8.88 0.60 -1.94
N LEU A 41 8.68 1.89 -1.62
CA LEU A 41 7.57 2.68 -2.16
C LEU A 41 7.58 2.70 -3.69
N ARG A 42 8.73 2.98 -4.31
CA ARG A 42 8.89 2.96 -5.77
C ARG A 42 8.57 1.59 -6.37
N GLY A 43 9.02 0.51 -5.73
CA GLY A 43 8.73 -0.85 -6.16
C GLY A 43 7.24 -1.16 -6.15
N LEU A 44 6.54 -0.81 -5.06
CA LEU A 44 5.11 -1.03 -4.94
C LEU A 44 4.31 -0.19 -5.96
N ILE A 45 4.64 1.10 -6.11
CA ILE A 45 3.95 1.99 -7.07
C ILE A 45 4.20 1.53 -8.51
N GLY A 46 5.43 1.13 -8.84
CA GLY A 46 5.76 0.57 -10.16
C GLY A 46 4.91 -0.66 -10.49
N ALA A 47 4.77 -1.59 -9.55
CA ALA A 47 3.92 -2.77 -9.70
C ALA A 47 2.45 -2.39 -9.91
N LEU A 48 1.88 -1.58 -9.01
CA LEU A 48 0.46 -1.21 -9.02
C LEU A 48 0.06 -0.33 -10.23
N LEU A 49 0.98 0.41 -10.82
CA LEU A 49 0.71 1.25 -12.00
C LEU A 49 1.22 0.65 -13.30
N HIS A 50 1.75 -0.57 -13.28
CA HIS A 50 2.34 -1.24 -14.44
C HIS A 50 3.45 -0.39 -15.10
N LEU A 51 4.30 0.27 -14.26
CA LEU A 51 5.37 1.13 -14.72
C LEU A 51 6.73 0.46 -14.59
N ASP A 52 7.57 0.61 -15.60
CA ASP A 52 8.98 0.29 -15.47
C ASP A 52 9.68 1.29 -14.54
N GLN A 53 10.68 0.84 -13.80
CA GLN A 53 11.38 1.71 -12.84
C GLN A 53 12.05 2.92 -13.49
N ALA A 54 12.40 2.82 -14.77
CA ALA A 54 12.96 3.93 -15.54
C ALA A 54 11.94 5.06 -15.77
N ASP A 55 10.63 4.75 -15.75
CA ASP A 55 9.55 5.71 -15.95
C ASP A 55 9.20 6.46 -14.66
N ILE A 56 9.64 5.96 -13.51
CA ILE A 56 9.45 6.61 -12.20
C ILE A 56 10.62 7.57 -11.95
N LYS A 57 10.45 8.83 -12.29
CA LYS A 57 11.48 9.87 -12.10
C LYS A 57 11.53 10.35 -10.65
N SER A 58 10.37 10.53 -10.02
CA SER A 58 10.24 10.95 -8.63
C SER A 58 9.00 10.33 -7.99
N VAL A 59 9.10 10.03 -6.70
CA VAL A 59 7.98 9.62 -5.86
C VAL A 59 8.14 10.31 -4.51
N GLU A 60 7.10 10.99 -4.04
CA GLU A 60 7.13 11.74 -2.79
C GLU A 60 5.84 11.54 -2.01
N ILE A 61 5.96 11.20 -0.73
CA ILE A 61 4.83 11.18 0.21
C ILE A 61 4.57 12.61 0.67
N THR A 62 3.39 13.14 0.34
CA THR A 62 3.02 14.54 0.62
C THR A 62 2.33 14.76 1.97
N ASN A 63 1.99 13.68 2.67
CA ASN A 63 1.39 13.72 4.01
C ASN A 63 2.14 12.82 5.00
N PRO A 64 3.47 12.98 5.20
CA PRO A 64 4.22 12.12 6.12
C PRO A 64 3.71 12.25 7.56
N ILE A 65 3.83 11.16 8.33
CA ILE A 65 3.59 11.16 9.78
C ILE A 65 4.92 11.09 10.53
N ILE A 66 4.96 11.54 11.78
CA ILE A 66 6.12 11.34 12.64
C ILE A 66 6.02 9.94 13.23
N LEU A 67 6.90 9.04 12.78
CA LEU A 67 6.92 7.66 13.24
C LEU A 67 7.27 7.61 14.73
N GLY A 68 6.50 6.85 15.50
CA GLY A 68 6.71 6.69 16.94
C GLY A 68 6.02 7.73 17.82
N GLU A 69 5.48 8.82 17.30
CA GLU A 69 4.60 9.71 18.06
C GLU A 69 3.22 9.09 18.23
N GLN A 70 2.63 9.31 19.43
CA GLN A 70 1.23 8.94 19.66
C GLN A 70 0.36 9.83 18.75
N ILE A 71 -0.37 9.19 17.86
CA ILE A 71 -1.37 9.88 17.06
C ILE A 71 -2.56 10.13 18.00
N GLU A 72 -2.54 11.29 18.67
CA GLU A 72 -3.67 11.74 19.47
C GLU A 72 -4.85 12.03 18.54
N ASN A 73 -5.98 11.40 18.84
CA ASN A 73 -7.29 11.58 18.23
C ASN A 73 -7.67 10.76 17.00
N LYS A 74 -8.86 10.23 17.13
CA LYS A 74 -9.91 9.61 16.33
C LYS A 74 -9.91 9.69 14.78
N GLN A 75 -8.95 10.32 14.14
CA GLN A 75 -8.77 10.37 12.71
C GLN A 75 -7.37 9.82 12.33
N PHE A 76 -7.20 8.51 12.48
CA PHE A 76 -6.06 7.84 11.85
C PHE A 76 -6.25 7.85 10.33
N VAL A 77 -5.94 8.95 9.68
CA VAL A 77 -5.80 8.99 8.23
C VAL A 77 -4.45 8.37 7.91
N LEU A 78 -4.42 7.05 7.76
CA LEU A 78 -3.22 6.33 7.36
C LEU A 78 -3.11 6.18 5.84
N ASP A 79 -4.00 6.84 5.11
CA ASP A 79 -3.90 6.97 3.66
C ASP A 79 -2.61 7.69 3.28
N ILE A 80 -1.92 7.20 2.26
CA ILE A 80 -0.67 7.75 1.80
C ILE A 80 -0.93 8.57 0.54
N ASN A 81 -0.74 9.87 0.62
CA ASN A 81 -0.79 10.74 -0.54
C ASN A 81 0.60 10.86 -1.15
N ILE A 82 0.69 10.62 -2.45
CA ILE A 82 1.93 10.56 -3.21
C ILE A 82 1.85 11.49 -4.41
N THR A 83 2.92 12.24 -4.65
CA THR A 83 3.16 12.88 -5.95
C THR A 83 4.14 12.04 -6.73
N LEU A 84 3.73 11.59 -7.90
CA LEU A 84 4.54 10.80 -8.83
C LEU A 84 4.86 11.66 -10.06
N ASN A 85 6.14 11.71 -10.43
CA ASN A 85 6.64 12.44 -11.61
C ASN A 85 6.17 13.91 -11.68
N ASN A 86 5.99 14.55 -10.52
CA ASN A 86 5.59 15.95 -10.30
C ASN A 86 4.16 16.33 -10.76
N ASN A 87 3.40 15.44 -11.40
CA ASN A 87 2.08 15.78 -11.94
C ASN A 87 0.99 14.72 -11.71
N ILE A 88 1.33 13.54 -11.22
CA ILE A 88 0.36 12.50 -10.90
C ILE A 88 0.12 12.52 -9.40
N CYS A 89 -1.13 12.78 -9.02
CA CYS A 89 -1.57 12.70 -7.64
C CYS A 89 -2.13 11.31 -7.37
N LEU A 90 -1.51 10.60 -6.45
CA LEU A 90 -1.89 9.24 -6.09
C LEU A 90 -2.25 9.18 -4.61
N ASN A 91 -3.36 8.55 -4.28
CA ASN A 91 -3.71 8.15 -2.92
C ASN A 91 -3.69 6.63 -2.82
N LEU A 92 -2.96 6.13 -1.84
CA LEU A 92 -2.85 4.71 -1.54
C LEU A 92 -3.50 4.44 -0.18
N GLU A 93 -4.56 3.64 -0.17
CA GLU A 93 -5.35 3.31 1.02
C GLU A 93 -5.33 1.81 1.27
N LEU A 94 -4.95 1.41 2.51
CA LEU A 94 -5.12 0.04 2.98
C LEU A 94 -6.40 -0.05 3.82
N GLN A 95 -7.34 -0.92 3.43
CA GLN A 95 -8.59 -1.13 4.13
C GLN A 95 -8.78 -2.60 4.50
N VAL A 96 -8.71 -2.89 5.79
CA VAL A 96 -8.84 -4.27 6.33
C VAL A 96 -10.23 -4.58 6.86
N ILE A 97 -11.13 -3.58 6.93
CA ILE A 97 -12.50 -3.71 7.43
C ILE A 97 -13.46 -3.25 6.34
N ASN A 98 -14.36 -4.13 5.91
CA ASN A 98 -15.44 -3.74 5.02
C ASN A 98 -16.51 -2.96 5.79
N ARG A 99 -16.57 -1.64 5.56
CA ARG A 99 -17.58 -0.73 6.15
C ARG A 99 -18.75 -0.44 5.21
N THR A 100 -18.88 -1.18 4.11
CA THR A 100 -19.94 -1.03 3.08
C THR A 100 -19.98 0.33 2.35
N ASN A 101 -19.17 1.30 2.75
CA ASN A 101 -19.13 2.65 2.17
C ASN A 101 -17.83 2.96 1.43
N TRP A 102 -16.98 1.96 1.18
CA TRP A 102 -15.69 2.20 0.55
C TRP A 102 -15.83 2.75 -0.89
N GLN A 103 -16.83 2.29 -1.62
CA GLN A 103 -17.12 2.77 -2.98
C GLN A 103 -17.35 4.28 -3.02
N ASP A 104 -18.24 4.80 -2.20
CA ASP A 104 -18.55 6.24 -2.15
C ASP A 104 -17.34 7.03 -1.65
N ARG A 105 -16.65 6.51 -0.63
CA ARG A 105 -15.49 7.17 -0.04
C ARG A 105 -14.33 7.27 -1.02
N SER A 106 -14.01 6.19 -1.74
CA SER A 106 -12.94 6.18 -2.75
C SER A 106 -13.21 7.17 -3.88
N LEU A 107 -14.47 7.27 -4.36
CA LEU A 107 -14.87 8.26 -5.35
C LEU A 107 -14.74 9.69 -4.82
N ILE A 108 -15.15 9.96 -3.57
CA ILE A 108 -15.00 11.29 -2.95
C ILE A 108 -13.52 11.68 -2.88
N TYR A 109 -12.63 10.77 -2.47
CA TYR A 109 -11.19 11.05 -2.42
C TYR A 109 -10.61 11.29 -3.79
N LEU A 110 -10.99 10.48 -4.78
CA LEU A 110 -10.55 10.63 -6.16
C LEU A 110 -11.01 11.98 -6.76
N CYS A 111 -12.27 12.37 -6.53
CA CYS A 111 -12.78 13.69 -6.95
C CYS A 111 -11.99 14.85 -6.32
N ARG A 112 -11.70 14.76 -5.02
CA ARG A 112 -10.91 15.81 -4.31
C ARG A 112 -9.47 15.91 -4.83
N MET A 113 -8.87 14.79 -5.23
CA MET A 113 -7.54 14.80 -5.84
C MET A 113 -7.56 15.38 -7.25
N PHE A 114 -8.62 15.14 -8.00
CA PHE A 114 -8.77 15.64 -9.37
C PHE A 114 -9.08 17.15 -9.39
N ASP A 115 -9.86 17.63 -8.43
CA ASP A 115 -10.23 19.05 -8.27
C ASP A 115 -9.14 19.85 -7.52
N ARG A 116 -7.96 20.00 -8.15
CA ARG A 116 -6.81 20.75 -7.59
C ARG A 116 -6.48 22.05 -8.31
N LEU A 117 -7.18 22.33 -9.39
CA LEU A 117 -6.95 23.56 -10.16
C LEU A 117 -7.29 24.80 -9.34
N GLN A 118 -6.38 25.78 -9.38
CA GLN A 118 -6.62 27.07 -8.81
C GLN A 118 -7.47 27.96 -9.75
N ARG A 119 -8.07 28.97 -9.19
CA ARG A 119 -8.87 29.92 -9.99
C ARG A 119 -8.01 30.58 -11.06
N GLY A 120 -8.36 30.34 -12.35
CA GLY A 120 -7.67 30.92 -13.50
C GLY A 120 -6.67 30.00 -14.19
N GLU A 121 -6.46 28.77 -13.66
CA GLU A 121 -5.64 27.75 -14.35
C GLU A 121 -6.45 27.09 -15.47
N ASP A 122 -5.74 26.63 -16.51
CA ASP A 122 -6.35 25.91 -17.63
C ASP A 122 -6.77 24.49 -17.21
N TYR A 123 -7.96 24.06 -17.60
CA TYR A 123 -8.41 22.68 -17.39
C TYR A 123 -7.49 21.63 -18.03
N ALA A 124 -6.76 21.99 -19.08
CA ALA A 124 -5.78 21.11 -19.71
C ALA A 124 -4.60 20.78 -18.77
N GLU A 125 -4.30 21.66 -17.80
CA GLU A 125 -3.24 21.50 -16.82
C GLU A 125 -3.64 20.59 -15.65
N SER A 126 -4.91 20.15 -15.59
CA SER A 126 -5.35 19.20 -14.56
C SER A 126 -4.45 17.95 -14.57
N GLY A 127 -3.85 17.65 -13.42
CA GLY A 127 -3.02 16.47 -13.22
C GLY A 127 -3.83 15.17 -13.30
N CYS A 128 -3.12 14.03 -13.39
CA CYS A 128 -3.74 12.72 -13.24
C CYS A 128 -4.02 12.45 -11.76
N ALA A 129 -5.23 12.01 -11.42
CA ALA A 129 -5.61 11.55 -10.10
C ALA A 129 -5.84 10.04 -10.13
N ILE A 130 -5.14 9.33 -9.25
CA ILE A 130 -5.21 7.88 -9.13
C ILE A 130 -5.48 7.54 -7.66
N HIS A 131 -6.58 6.83 -7.39
CA HIS A 131 -6.81 6.24 -6.07
C HIS A 131 -6.60 4.74 -6.16
N ILE A 132 -5.80 4.18 -5.24
CA ILE A 132 -5.55 2.75 -5.15
C ILE A 132 -6.01 2.26 -3.78
N GLY A 133 -7.04 1.41 -3.78
CA GLY A 133 -7.47 0.69 -2.60
C GLY A 133 -6.81 -0.69 -2.53
N ILE A 134 -6.12 -0.97 -1.43
CA ILE A 134 -5.64 -2.32 -1.08
C ILE A 134 -6.60 -2.87 -0.04
N LEU A 135 -7.41 -3.85 -0.42
CA LEU A 135 -8.54 -4.33 0.38
C LEU A 135 -8.29 -5.76 0.91
N ASP A 136 -8.45 -5.98 2.20
CA ASP A 136 -8.48 -7.33 2.79
C ASP A 136 -9.91 -7.90 2.84
N PHE A 137 -10.70 -7.57 1.82
CA PHE A 137 -12.04 -8.10 1.58
C PHE A 137 -12.39 -7.95 0.10
N THR A 138 -13.28 -8.83 -0.39
CA THR A 138 -13.77 -8.76 -1.77
C THR A 138 -14.84 -7.67 -1.89
N LEU A 139 -14.65 -6.76 -2.85
CA LEU A 139 -15.56 -5.62 -3.05
C LEU A 139 -16.85 -6.05 -3.75
N PHE A 140 -16.73 -6.88 -4.79
CA PHE A 140 -17.84 -7.38 -5.60
C PHE A 140 -17.78 -8.91 -5.65
N GLU A 141 -18.58 -9.59 -4.81
CA GLU A 141 -18.57 -11.06 -4.74
C GLU A 141 -19.10 -11.72 -6.03
N GLU A 142 -19.97 -11.02 -6.80
CA GLU A 142 -20.54 -11.53 -8.05
C GLU A 142 -19.54 -11.49 -9.21
N VAL A 143 -18.55 -10.60 -9.16
CA VAL A 143 -17.52 -10.41 -10.19
C VAL A 143 -16.16 -10.16 -9.52
N PRO A 144 -15.62 -11.17 -8.80
CA PRO A 144 -14.38 -10.99 -8.06
C PRO A 144 -13.20 -10.88 -9.01
N GLU A 145 -12.31 -9.91 -8.74
CA GLU A 145 -11.06 -9.71 -9.45
C GLU A 145 -9.93 -9.54 -8.44
N PHE A 146 -8.72 -9.97 -8.79
CA PHE A 146 -7.54 -9.75 -7.96
C PHE A 146 -7.08 -8.30 -8.02
N TYR A 147 -6.91 -7.77 -9.23
CA TYR A 147 -6.53 -6.38 -9.45
C TYR A 147 -7.39 -5.75 -10.53
N ALA A 148 -8.23 -4.81 -10.15
CA ALA A 148 -9.18 -4.16 -11.01
C ALA A 148 -8.82 -2.69 -11.26
N CYS A 149 -9.01 -2.22 -12.50
CA CYS A 149 -8.84 -0.82 -12.88
C CYS A 149 -10.18 -0.25 -13.40
N TYR A 150 -10.67 0.77 -12.73
CA TYR A 150 -11.92 1.45 -13.09
C TYR A 150 -11.61 2.83 -13.67
N LYS A 151 -12.25 3.11 -14.83
CA LYS A 151 -12.18 4.39 -15.52
C LYS A 151 -13.58 4.83 -15.92
N MET A 152 -13.75 6.12 -16.12
CA MET A 152 -14.99 6.65 -16.69
C MET A 152 -15.04 6.35 -18.20
N LEU A 153 -16.05 5.64 -18.64
CA LEU A 153 -16.20 5.22 -20.04
C LEU A 153 -17.62 5.33 -20.57
N ASN A 154 -17.75 5.36 -21.87
CA ASN A 154 -19.04 5.32 -22.56
C ASN A 154 -19.62 3.89 -22.46
N VAL A 155 -20.79 3.75 -21.84
CA VAL A 155 -21.43 2.45 -21.58
C VAL A 155 -21.84 1.68 -22.84
N LYS A 156 -21.91 2.34 -24.02
CA LYS A 156 -22.32 1.69 -25.27
C LYS A 156 -21.15 1.07 -26.05
N ASN A 157 -20.00 1.74 -26.07
CA ASN A 157 -18.86 1.34 -26.90
C ASN A 157 -17.55 1.17 -26.10
N HIS A 158 -17.63 1.36 -24.79
CA HIS A 158 -16.51 1.25 -23.84
C HIS A 158 -15.33 2.20 -24.12
N HIS A 159 -15.56 3.28 -24.90
CA HIS A 159 -14.53 4.31 -25.10
C HIS A 159 -14.28 5.07 -23.80
N VAL A 160 -13.02 5.14 -23.37
CA VAL A 160 -12.61 5.85 -22.15
C VAL A 160 -12.82 7.36 -22.37
N PHE A 161 -13.56 7.98 -21.47
CA PHE A 161 -13.87 9.41 -21.54
C PHE A 161 -12.68 10.28 -21.12
N ASN A 162 -11.97 9.85 -20.07
CA ASN A 162 -10.81 10.57 -19.54
C ASN A 162 -9.82 9.60 -18.90
N GLU A 163 -8.55 9.65 -19.32
CA GLU A 163 -7.46 8.81 -18.79
C GLU A 163 -6.86 9.32 -17.47
N LYS A 164 -7.20 10.55 -17.05
CA LYS A 164 -6.62 11.19 -15.87
C LYS A 164 -7.36 10.90 -14.57
N PHE A 165 -8.45 10.12 -14.62
CA PHE A 165 -9.32 9.81 -13.47
C PHE A 165 -9.42 8.29 -13.33
N VAL A 166 -8.62 7.73 -12.40
CA VAL A 166 -8.41 6.27 -12.30
C VAL A 166 -8.61 5.80 -10.87
N LEU A 167 -9.37 4.71 -10.71
CA LEU A 167 -9.54 3.99 -9.46
C LEU A 167 -9.05 2.56 -9.65
N ASN A 168 -8.04 2.15 -8.87
CA ASN A 168 -7.55 0.79 -8.84
C ASN A 168 -7.92 0.10 -7.51
N VAL A 169 -8.17 -1.20 -7.58
CA VAL A 169 -8.51 -2.02 -6.42
C VAL A 169 -7.69 -3.31 -6.43
N LEU A 170 -6.91 -3.52 -5.39
CA LEU A 170 -6.20 -4.76 -5.14
C LEU A 170 -6.93 -5.55 -4.04
N ASP A 171 -7.48 -6.72 -4.37
CA ASP A 171 -8.13 -7.62 -3.42
C ASP A 171 -7.15 -8.66 -2.89
N LEU A 172 -6.71 -8.50 -1.64
CA LEU A 172 -5.76 -9.40 -0.99
C LEU A 172 -6.33 -10.81 -0.72
N LYS A 173 -7.63 -11.02 -0.87
CA LYS A 173 -8.25 -12.34 -0.72
C LYS A 173 -8.33 -13.13 -2.02
N ARG A 174 -8.11 -12.47 -3.16
CA ARG A 174 -8.27 -13.07 -4.49
C ARG A 174 -6.94 -13.22 -5.23
N ILE A 175 -5.85 -13.45 -4.51
CA ILE A 175 -4.50 -13.67 -5.11
C ILE A 175 -4.51 -14.86 -6.10
N ASP A 176 -5.39 -15.84 -5.88
CA ASP A 176 -5.62 -16.98 -6.77
C ASP A 176 -6.14 -16.57 -8.16
N LEU A 177 -6.79 -15.41 -8.28
CA LEU A 177 -7.30 -14.85 -9.54
C LEU A 177 -6.26 -13.97 -10.27
N ALA A 178 -5.03 -13.86 -9.77
CA ALA A 178 -3.99 -13.06 -10.41
C ALA A 178 -3.77 -13.49 -11.87
N THR A 179 -3.85 -12.53 -12.79
CA THR A 179 -3.61 -12.74 -14.23
C THR A 179 -2.14 -12.90 -14.55
N GLU A 180 -1.80 -13.19 -15.80
CA GLU A 180 -0.40 -13.21 -16.27
C GLU A 180 0.20 -11.78 -16.21
N GLU A 181 -0.59 -10.77 -16.48
CA GLU A 181 -0.18 -9.37 -16.39
C GLU A 181 0.13 -8.98 -14.94
N ASP A 182 -0.74 -9.33 -13.98
CA ASP A 182 -0.50 -9.07 -12.56
C ASP A 182 0.80 -9.73 -12.07
N ARG A 183 1.08 -10.96 -12.52
CA ARG A 183 2.33 -11.67 -12.20
C ARG A 183 3.55 -11.06 -12.88
N ARG A 184 3.39 -10.55 -14.12
CA ARG A 184 4.48 -9.87 -14.84
C ARG A 184 4.95 -8.61 -14.10
N TYR A 185 4.01 -7.88 -13.50
CA TYR A 185 4.30 -6.71 -12.66
C TYR A 185 4.47 -7.03 -11.18
N GLU A 186 4.50 -8.34 -10.82
CA GLU A 186 4.73 -8.84 -9.46
C GLU A 186 3.71 -8.34 -8.41
N ILE A 187 2.50 -7.97 -8.83
CA ILE A 187 1.42 -7.53 -7.92
C ILE A 187 1.03 -8.66 -6.97
N ASP A 188 1.02 -9.91 -7.46
CA ASP A 188 0.76 -11.10 -6.63
C ASP A 188 1.86 -11.32 -5.57
N CYS A 189 3.12 -11.00 -5.88
CA CYS A 189 4.21 -11.04 -4.90
C CYS A 189 4.01 -9.99 -3.80
N TRP A 190 3.61 -8.77 -4.17
CA TRP A 190 3.25 -7.73 -3.20
C TRP A 190 2.07 -8.16 -2.34
N ALA A 191 1.00 -8.70 -2.93
CA ALA A 191 -0.15 -9.19 -2.18
C ALA A 191 0.22 -10.29 -1.17
N ARG A 192 1.11 -11.22 -1.55
CA ARG A 192 1.66 -12.23 -0.64
C ARG A 192 2.51 -11.60 0.47
N MET A 193 3.30 -10.57 0.14
CA MET A 193 4.09 -9.81 1.13
C MET A 193 3.17 -9.18 2.20
N PHE A 194 2.03 -8.60 1.79
CA PHE A 194 1.02 -8.09 2.73
C PHE A 194 0.50 -9.18 3.67
N LYS A 195 0.26 -10.37 3.16
CA LYS A 195 -0.39 -11.48 3.88
C LYS A 195 0.58 -12.40 4.61
N ALA A 196 1.89 -12.27 4.42
CA ALA A 196 2.88 -13.12 5.07
C ALA A 196 2.70 -13.11 6.59
N GLY A 197 2.48 -14.28 7.17
CA GLY A 197 2.23 -14.46 8.61
C GLY A 197 3.46 -14.93 9.36
N THR A 198 4.48 -15.46 8.66
CA THR A 198 5.72 -15.98 9.25
C THR A 198 6.95 -15.44 8.55
N TRP A 199 8.08 -15.43 9.26
CA TRP A 199 9.36 -15.02 8.69
C TRP A 199 9.83 -15.96 7.57
N GLU A 200 9.46 -17.24 7.64
CA GLU A 200 9.76 -18.23 6.61
C GLU A 200 9.03 -17.91 5.29
N GLU A 201 7.73 -17.59 5.36
CA GLU A 201 6.94 -17.15 4.19
C GLU A 201 7.51 -15.86 3.60
N LEU A 202 7.82 -14.89 4.46
CA LEU A 202 8.38 -13.60 4.05
C LEU A 202 9.71 -13.77 3.33
N ARG A 203 10.57 -14.66 3.82
CA ARG A 203 11.88 -14.97 3.22
C ARG A 203 11.74 -15.52 1.81
N MET A 204 10.83 -16.46 1.59
CA MET A 204 10.56 -17.00 0.25
C MET A 204 10.09 -15.93 -0.73
N ILE A 205 9.32 -14.94 -0.25
CA ILE A 205 8.87 -13.83 -1.08
C ILE A 205 10.04 -12.86 -1.34
N ALA A 206 10.85 -12.58 -0.33
CA ALA A 206 12.00 -11.68 -0.41
C ALA A 206 13.04 -12.11 -1.47
N GLU A 207 13.16 -13.41 -1.76
CA GLU A 207 14.05 -13.96 -2.79
C GLU A 207 13.65 -13.58 -4.22
N LYS A 208 12.43 -13.06 -4.44
CA LYS A 208 11.93 -12.78 -5.80
C LYS A 208 12.65 -11.60 -6.44
N ASN A 209 12.82 -10.53 -5.71
CA ASN A 209 13.51 -9.33 -6.19
C ASN A 209 13.99 -8.44 -5.04
N LYS A 210 14.76 -7.40 -5.38
CA LYS A 210 15.35 -6.48 -4.42
C LYS A 210 14.31 -5.65 -3.65
N TYR A 211 13.16 -5.31 -4.25
CA TYR A 211 12.11 -4.55 -3.57
C TYR A 211 11.48 -5.36 -2.45
N MET A 212 11.24 -6.66 -2.68
CA MET A 212 10.72 -7.59 -1.69
C MET A 212 11.72 -7.81 -0.55
N SER A 213 13.01 -7.96 -0.87
CA SER A 213 14.08 -8.08 0.14
C SER A 213 14.17 -6.84 1.02
N GLU A 214 14.14 -5.65 0.45
CA GLU A 214 14.16 -4.38 1.20
C GLU A 214 12.90 -4.18 2.04
N ALA A 215 11.73 -4.59 1.53
CA ALA A 215 10.48 -4.55 2.30
C ALA A 215 10.52 -5.52 3.49
N ALA A 216 11.07 -6.72 3.31
CA ALA A 216 11.24 -7.70 4.38
C ALA A 216 12.20 -7.19 5.45
N MET A 217 13.32 -6.55 5.06
CA MET A 217 14.27 -5.94 5.99
C MET A 217 13.62 -4.80 6.77
N ALA A 218 12.91 -3.89 6.09
CA ALA A 218 12.21 -2.80 6.75
C ALA A 218 11.15 -3.32 7.74
N MET A 219 10.40 -4.37 7.37
CA MET A 219 9.41 -5.00 8.26
C MET A 219 10.09 -5.62 9.48
N TYR A 220 11.24 -6.27 9.32
CA TYR A 220 11.99 -6.85 10.43
C TYR A 220 12.46 -5.78 11.41
N GLU A 221 13.12 -4.72 10.92
CA GLU A 221 13.61 -3.61 11.74
C GLU A 221 12.47 -2.91 12.49
N LEU A 222 11.33 -2.65 11.83
CA LEU A 222 10.18 -2.00 12.45
C LEU A 222 9.49 -2.90 13.49
N ASN A 223 9.46 -4.22 13.28
CA ASN A 223 8.98 -5.17 14.30
C ASN A 223 9.92 -5.29 15.51
N ALA A 224 11.21 -4.97 15.37
CA ALA A 224 12.16 -4.91 16.48
C ALA A 224 12.02 -3.61 17.29
N ASP A 225 11.44 -2.55 16.73
CA ASP A 225 11.24 -1.26 17.39
C ASP A 225 10.02 -1.29 18.32
N GLU A 226 10.24 -1.12 19.62
CA GLU A 226 9.19 -1.17 20.65
C GLU A 226 8.13 -0.09 20.47
N ILE A 227 8.51 1.12 20.05
CA ILE A 227 7.59 2.25 19.89
C ILE A 227 6.68 1.99 18.68
N ILE A 228 7.24 1.51 17.58
CA ILE A 228 6.46 1.12 16.38
C ILE A 228 5.49 -0.01 16.71
N ARG A 229 5.92 -1.03 17.46
CA ARG A 229 5.06 -2.13 17.90
C ARG A 229 3.88 -1.64 18.73
N GLN A 230 4.08 -0.69 19.65
CA GLN A 230 2.99 -0.10 20.43
C GLN A 230 1.95 0.62 19.54
N GLN A 231 2.40 1.34 18.51
CA GLN A 231 1.50 1.98 17.55
C GLN A 231 0.73 0.94 16.72
N CYS A 232 1.38 -0.12 16.27
CA CYS A 232 0.73 -1.22 15.56
C CYS A 232 -0.33 -1.90 16.45
N MET A 233 -0.01 -2.15 17.74
CA MET A 233 -0.95 -2.73 18.71
C MET A 233 -2.18 -1.83 18.91
N ALA A 234 -1.98 -0.54 19.14
CA ALA A 234 -3.07 0.43 19.28
C ALA A 234 -3.97 0.45 18.03
N ARG A 235 -3.36 0.32 16.84
CA ARG A 235 -4.12 0.24 15.59
C ARG A 235 -4.94 -1.03 15.45
N GLU A 236 -4.42 -2.18 15.85
CA GLU A 236 -5.18 -3.42 15.86
C GLU A 236 -6.35 -3.40 16.85
N GLU A 237 -6.15 -2.80 18.02
CA GLU A 237 -7.24 -2.62 19.00
C GLU A 237 -8.35 -1.74 18.43
N TYR A 238 -7.99 -0.63 17.80
CA TYR A 238 -8.95 0.22 17.10
C TYR A 238 -9.70 -0.56 16.01
N ASN A 239 -9.00 -1.30 15.17
CA ASN A 239 -9.60 -2.10 14.10
C ASN A 239 -10.51 -3.21 14.66
N ARG A 240 -10.17 -3.82 15.79
CA ARG A 240 -11.08 -4.77 16.49
C ARG A 240 -12.38 -4.11 16.95
N TYR A 241 -12.28 -2.94 17.56
CA TYR A 241 -13.44 -2.17 18.00
C TYR A 241 -14.34 -1.80 16.81
N GLU A 242 -13.77 -1.32 15.71
CA GLU A 242 -14.50 -0.98 14.51
C GLU A 242 -15.20 -2.19 13.85
N LYS A 243 -14.56 -3.36 13.84
CA LYS A 243 -15.20 -4.62 13.37
C LYS A 243 -16.42 -4.98 14.19
N MET A 244 -16.37 -4.78 15.51
CA MET A 244 -17.52 -5.05 16.40
C MET A 244 -18.70 -4.09 16.14
N ILE A 245 -18.40 -2.85 15.74
CA ILE A 245 -19.46 -1.88 15.40
C ILE A 245 -20.07 -2.20 14.03
N ALA A 246 -19.26 -2.54 13.04
CA ALA A 246 -19.71 -2.84 11.69
C ALA A 246 -20.57 -4.12 11.56
N GLN A 247 -20.57 -4.98 12.59
CA GLN A 247 -21.39 -6.21 12.65
C GLN A 247 -22.74 -6.02 13.35
N LYS A 248 -23.02 -4.84 13.87
CA LYS A 248 -24.30 -4.49 14.50
C LYS A 248 -25.22 -3.76 13.53
#